data_f81b959787dc0528e5b947ee9c5daa65
#
_entry.id   f81b959787dc0528e5b947ee9c5daa65
#
_cell.length_a   1.000
_cell.length_b   1.000
_cell.length_c   1.000
_cell.angle_alpha   90.00
_cell.angle_beta   90.00
_cell.angle_gamma   90.00
#
_symmetry.space_group_name_H-M   'P 1'
#
loop_
_entity.id
_entity.type
_entity.pdbx_description
1 polymer ?
#
loop_
_entity_poly.entity_id
_entity_poly.type
_entity_poly.pdbx_seq_one_letter_code
_entity_poly.pdbx_strand_id
1 'polypeptide(L)'
;FPVAKARALSLADADVDVGDLERFSRFIAAQRGDAPALVGGYGEDRRIYAKSSLFDGMGEPRTIHLGVDVWTEAGTPLRAPLDAEVHSYQVNDNFGDYGGTIILAHDGFHTLWGHLAHRSLDGLREGQAIAAGETFAWLGGPAENGGWPPHLHLQRIDDLLGNRGDFPGVAPRSERDRWLALCPDPRGLLV
;
A
#
# COMPACT_ATOMS: atom_id res chain seq x y z
N PHE A 1 13.85 -2.49 5.50
CA PHE A 1 12.96 -1.33 5.45
C PHE A 1 13.05 -0.53 6.76
N PRO A 2 13.07 0.81 6.79
CA PRO A 2 13.41 1.59 7.99
C PRO A 2 12.28 1.63 9.02
N VAL A 3 11.69 0.49 9.38
CA VAL A 3 10.59 0.45 10.37
C VAL A 3 11.03 0.36 11.82
N ALA A 4 12.30 0.00 12.10
CA ALA A 4 12.79 -0.22 13.46
C ALA A 4 12.68 1.01 14.40
N LYS A 5 12.54 2.23 13.85
CA LYS A 5 12.34 3.50 14.59
C LYS A 5 11.18 4.30 14.01
N ALA A 6 10.27 3.64 13.30
CA ALA A 6 9.10 4.29 12.73
C ALA A 6 8.15 4.76 13.85
N ARG A 7 7.45 5.87 13.58
CA ARG A 7 6.39 6.37 14.44
C ARG A 7 5.05 5.84 13.95
N ALA A 8 4.14 5.51 14.86
CA ALA A 8 2.78 5.14 14.49
C ALA A 8 2.01 6.35 13.92
N LEU A 9 1.22 6.11 12.87
CA LEU A 9 0.29 7.08 12.28
C LEU A 9 -1.11 6.47 12.23
N SER A 10 -2.11 7.24 12.65
CA SER A 10 -3.52 6.96 12.39
C SER A 10 -4.11 8.05 11.50
N LEU A 11 -4.87 7.64 10.48
CA LEU A 11 -5.64 8.54 9.61
C LEU A 11 -7.16 8.44 9.89
N ALA A 12 -7.60 7.68 10.89
CA ALA A 12 -9.02 7.47 11.21
C ALA A 12 -9.77 8.78 11.46
N ASP A 13 -9.15 9.68 12.24
CA ASP A 13 -9.71 10.96 12.62
C ASP A 13 -8.95 12.16 12.00
N ALA A 14 -8.13 11.91 10.97
CA ALA A 14 -7.40 12.97 10.30
C ALA A 14 -8.36 13.93 9.58
N ASP A 15 -8.16 15.24 9.77
CA ASP A 15 -8.89 16.28 9.05
C ASP A 15 -8.00 16.87 7.96
N VAL A 16 -7.76 16.06 6.93
CA VAL A 16 -6.96 16.43 5.76
C VAL A 16 -7.68 16.00 4.49
N ASP A 17 -7.64 16.85 3.46
CA ASP A 17 -8.13 16.51 2.14
C ASP A 17 -7.07 15.68 1.40
N VAL A 18 -7.37 14.41 1.14
CA VAL A 18 -6.50 13.51 0.40
C VAL A 18 -6.38 13.86 -1.09
N GLY A 19 -7.32 14.65 -1.61
CA GLY A 19 -7.29 15.19 -2.97
C GLY A 19 -6.32 16.37 -3.13
N ASP A 20 -5.92 17.02 -2.03
CA ASP A 20 -4.90 18.09 -2.02
C ASP A 20 -3.53 17.49 -1.63
N LEU A 21 -2.77 17.10 -2.65
CA LEU A 21 -1.45 16.47 -2.47
C LEU A 21 -0.51 17.34 -1.62
N GLU A 22 -0.48 18.65 -1.82
CA GLU A 22 0.44 19.54 -1.08
C GLU A 22 0.06 19.60 0.41
N ARG A 23 -1.22 19.74 0.72
CA ARG A 23 -1.73 19.77 2.07
C ARG A 23 -1.53 18.43 2.77
N PHE A 24 -1.79 17.32 2.06
CA PHE A 24 -1.60 15.99 2.62
C PHE A 24 -0.11 15.68 2.82
N SER A 25 0.78 16.06 1.90
CA SER A 25 2.23 15.89 2.06
C SER A 25 2.77 16.69 3.27
N ARG A 26 2.30 17.92 3.47
CA ARG A 26 2.66 18.73 4.65
C ARG A 26 2.17 18.09 5.94
N PHE A 27 0.97 17.53 5.96
CA PHE A 27 0.44 16.80 7.11
C PHE A 27 1.32 15.58 7.45
N ILE A 28 1.63 14.73 6.46
CA ILE A 28 2.51 13.55 6.64
C ILE A 28 3.89 13.98 7.16
N ALA A 29 4.50 15.01 6.57
CA ALA A 29 5.81 15.52 7.00
C ALA A 29 5.78 16.00 8.45
N ALA A 30 4.73 16.72 8.84
CA ALA A 30 4.57 17.21 10.23
C ALA A 30 4.41 16.05 11.24
N GLN A 31 3.65 15.00 10.87
CA GLN A 31 3.49 13.81 11.72
C GLN A 31 4.80 13.02 11.84
N ARG A 32 5.58 12.94 10.75
CA ARG A 32 6.83 12.20 10.72
C ARG A 32 7.92 12.89 11.57
N GLY A 33 8.07 14.21 11.44
CA GLY A 33 9.17 14.94 12.09
C GLY A 33 10.52 14.29 11.72
N ASP A 34 11.34 13.99 12.73
CA ASP A 34 12.67 13.37 12.55
C ASP A 34 12.63 11.82 12.49
N ALA A 35 11.45 11.19 12.52
CA ALA A 35 11.35 9.74 12.41
C ALA A 35 11.70 9.28 10.97
N PRO A 36 12.37 8.13 10.80
CA PRO A 36 12.72 7.61 9.47
C PRO A 36 11.50 7.25 8.63
N ALA A 37 10.40 6.88 9.28
CA ALA A 37 9.14 6.55 8.62
C ALA A 37 7.95 6.73 9.58
N LEU A 38 6.73 6.76 9.01
CA LEU A 38 5.49 6.52 9.74
C LEU A 38 4.93 5.16 9.33
N VAL A 39 4.25 4.47 10.23
CA VAL A 39 3.60 3.17 9.96
C VAL A 39 2.21 3.15 10.55
N GLY A 40 1.24 2.71 9.78
CA GLY A 40 -0.10 2.55 10.33
C GLY A 40 -1.18 2.11 9.36
N GLY A 41 -2.36 2.02 9.90
CA GLY A 41 -3.60 1.98 9.17
C GLY A 41 -4.21 0.61 8.91
N TYR A 42 -3.63 -0.53 9.32
CA TYR A 42 -4.28 -1.82 9.11
C TYR A 42 -5.62 -1.92 9.85
N GLY A 43 -6.67 -2.29 9.11
CA GLY A 43 -8.05 -2.40 9.62
C GLY A 43 -8.67 -1.06 10.05
N GLU A 44 -8.02 0.05 9.72
CA GLU A 44 -8.41 1.40 10.10
C GLU A 44 -9.59 1.89 9.25
N ASP A 45 -10.57 2.51 9.91
CA ASP A 45 -11.69 3.16 9.24
C ASP A 45 -11.32 4.60 8.87
N ARG A 46 -10.88 4.81 7.66
CA ARG A 46 -10.39 6.10 7.14
C ARG A 46 -11.52 6.95 6.57
N ARG A 47 -12.21 7.68 7.42
CA ARG A 47 -13.32 8.57 7.03
C ARG A 47 -12.89 9.65 6.02
N ILE A 48 -11.60 9.99 5.96
CA ILE A 48 -11.07 10.91 4.96
C ILE A 48 -11.33 10.45 3.53
N TYR A 49 -11.44 9.13 3.30
CA TYR A 49 -11.76 8.56 2.00
C TYR A 49 -13.23 8.76 1.60
N ALA A 50 -14.16 8.79 2.56
CA ALA A 50 -15.57 9.06 2.30
C ALA A 50 -15.85 10.49 1.83
N LYS A 51 -14.89 11.41 2.01
CA LYS A 51 -14.97 12.81 1.51
C LYS A 51 -14.44 12.94 0.07
N SER A 52 -13.87 11.86 -0.48
CA SER A 52 -13.28 11.85 -1.83
C SER A 52 -14.12 10.98 -2.76
N SER A 53 -14.47 11.52 -3.93
CA SER A 53 -15.16 10.75 -4.99
C SER A 53 -14.35 9.56 -5.53
N LEU A 54 -13.07 9.45 -5.16
CA LEU A 54 -12.18 8.36 -5.55
C LEU A 54 -12.62 6.99 -5.00
N PHE A 55 -13.31 7.01 -3.85
CA PHE A 55 -13.73 5.79 -3.15
C PHE A 55 -15.26 5.61 -3.13
N ASP A 56 -15.99 6.52 -3.79
CA ASP A 56 -17.43 6.45 -4.00
C ASP A 56 -17.73 5.51 -5.17
N GLY A 57 -17.85 4.21 -4.89
CA GLY A 57 -18.56 3.30 -5.80
C GLY A 57 -20.06 3.61 -5.80
N MET A 58 -20.84 2.99 -6.73
CA MET A 58 -22.32 3.04 -6.69
C MET A 58 -22.86 2.23 -5.48
N GLY A 59 -22.46 2.61 -4.24
CA GLY A 59 -22.80 1.85 -3.04
C GLY A 59 -22.21 2.47 -1.78
N GLU A 60 -21.99 1.65 -0.75
CA GLU A 60 -21.38 2.06 0.50
C GLU A 60 -19.93 2.50 0.29
N PRO A 61 -19.49 3.66 0.86
CA PRO A 61 -18.11 4.11 0.77
C PRO A 61 -17.11 3.08 1.33
N ARG A 62 -16.00 2.90 0.62
CA ARG A 62 -14.93 2.00 1.03
C ARG A 62 -13.93 2.76 1.91
N THR A 63 -13.98 2.52 3.22
CA THR A 63 -13.17 3.26 4.21
C THR A 63 -12.25 2.36 5.04
N ILE A 64 -12.50 1.05 5.06
CA ILE A 64 -11.67 0.10 5.83
C ILE A 64 -10.40 -0.21 5.07
N HIS A 65 -9.25 0.20 5.59
CA HIS A 65 -7.95 -0.03 4.98
C HIS A 65 -7.47 -1.47 5.22
N LEU A 66 -7.13 -2.20 4.14
CA LEU A 66 -6.84 -3.63 4.18
C LEU A 66 -5.35 -3.96 4.29
N GLY A 67 -4.50 -2.97 4.14
CA GLY A 67 -3.05 -3.10 4.25
C GLY A 67 -2.46 -2.28 5.39
N VAL A 68 -1.16 -2.16 5.40
CA VAL A 68 -0.40 -1.22 6.21
C VAL A 68 0.33 -0.25 5.30
N ASP A 69 0.30 1.03 5.66
CA ASP A 69 1.08 2.04 4.94
C ASP A 69 2.36 2.36 5.69
N VAL A 70 3.45 2.51 4.92
CA VAL A 70 4.74 2.96 5.44
C VAL A 70 5.17 4.21 4.67
N TRP A 71 5.01 5.36 5.30
CA TRP A 71 5.32 6.68 4.73
C TRP A 71 6.79 7.00 4.90
N THR A 72 7.52 7.11 3.79
CA THR A 72 8.94 7.46 3.77
C THR A 72 9.30 8.10 2.42
N GLU A 73 10.57 8.32 2.13
CA GLU A 73 11.00 9.03 0.93
C GLU A 73 10.78 8.22 -0.36
N ALA A 74 10.42 8.91 -1.44
CA ALA A 74 10.43 8.32 -2.78
C ALA A 74 11.83 7.78 -3.13
N GLY A 75 11.89 6.69 -3.90
CA GLY A 75 13.12 6.03 -4.26
C GLY A 75 13.69 5.12 -3.16
N THR A 76 13.03 5.00 -2.00
CA THR A 76 13.43 4.03 -0.96
C THR A 76 13.37 2.62 -1.54
N PRO A 77 14.47 1.82 -1.43
CA PRO A 77 14.48 0.44 -1.91
C PRO A 77 13.64 -0.45 -1.01
N LEU A 78 12.89 -1.36 -1.63
CA LEU A 78 12.06 -2.36 -0.96
C LEU A 78 12.70 -3.74 -1.09
N ARG A 79 12.80 -4.44 0.04
CA ARG A 79 13.37 -5.78 0.11
C ARG A 79 12.28 -6.80 0.41
N ALA A 80 12.36 -7.95 -0.24
CA ALA A 80 11.45 -9.06 0.05
C ALA A 80 11.68 -9.57 1.47
N PRO A 81 10.63 -9.67 2.33
CA PRO A 81 10.78 -10.18 3.69
C PRO A 81 11.01 -11.71 3.73
N LEU A 82 10.53 -12.40 2.71
CA LEU A 82 10.55 -13.86 2.54
C LEU A 82 10.86 -14.18 1.08
N ASP A 83 11.26 -15.42 0.81
CA ASP A 83 11.32 -15.92 -0.55
C ASP A 83 9.92 -15.82 -1.19
N ALA A 84 9.90 -15.45 -2.47
CA ALA A 84 8.68 -15.22 -3.21
C ALA A 84 8.87 -15.51 -4.70
N GLU A 85 7.76 -15.55 -5.41
CA GLU A 85 7.70 -15.53 -6.87
C GLU A 85 6.80 -14.38 -7.33
N VAL A 86 7.16 -13.70 -8.40
CA VAL A 86 6.31 -12.65 -8.99
C VAL A 86 5.04 -13.30 -9.53
N HIS A 87 3.91 -13.07 -8.89
CA HIS A 87 2.61 -13.56 -9.35
C HIS A 87 2.10 -12.72 -10.52
N SER A 88 2.08 -11.42 -10.37
CA SER A 88 1.59 -10.46 -11.37
C SER A 88 2.00 -9.05 -11.02
N TYR A 89 1.96 -8.15 -11.99
CA TYR A 89 2.26 -6.73 -11.80
C TYR A 89 1.51 -5.88 -12.83
N GLN A 90 1.29 -4.61 -12.48
CA GLN A 90 0.57 -3.65 -13.33
C GLN A 90 0.91 -2.21 -12.92
N VAL A 91 0.75 -1.27 -13.85
CA VAL A 91 0.65 0.15 -13.54
C VAL A 91 -0.83 0.52 -13.45
N ASN A 92 -1.29 0.84 -12.24
CA ASN A 92 -2.66 1.28 -11.94
C ASN A 92 -2.65 2.82 -11.87
N ASP A 93 -2.71 3.49 -13.01
CA ASP A 93 -2.32 4.90 -13.19
C ASP A 93 -3.51 5.88 -13.09
N ASN A 94 -4.55 5.53 -12.34
CA ASN A 94 -5.60 6.48 -12.02
C ASN A 94 -5.21 7.31 -10.79
N PHE A 95 -5.71 8.55 -10.71
CA PHE A 95 -5.56 9.35 -9.50
C PHE A 95 -6.23 8.64 -8.31
N GLY A 96 -5.49 8.50 -7.20
CA GLY A 96 -5.96 7.79 -6.01
C GLY A 96 -5.76 6.29 -6.03
N ASP A 97 -5.21 5.74 -7.11
CA ASP A 97 -4.89 4.32 -7.28
C ASP A 97 -3.47 3.99 -6.81
N TYR A 98 -3.00 2.77 -7.03
CA TYR A 98 -1.71 2.26 -6.55
C TYR A 98 -0.48 2.74 -7.34
N GLY A 99 -0.65 3.23 -8.58
CA GLY A 99 0.49 3.40 -9.47
C GLY A 99 1.18 2.06 -9.78
N GLY A 100 2.51 2.01 -9.72
CA GLY A 100 3.24 0.76 -9.88
C GLY A 100 2.87 -0.25 -8.78
N THR A 101 2.48 -1.47 -9.20
CA THR A 101 1.97 -2.51 -8.30
C THR A 101 2.61 -3.85 -8.63
N ILE A 102 3.09 -4.56 -7.62
CA ILE A 102 3.61 -5.93 -7.73
C ILE A 102 2.88 -6.81 -6.72
N ILE A 103 2.40 -7.97 -7.17
CA ILE A 103 1.88 -9.03 -6.32
C ILE A 103 2.92 -10.16 -6.29
N LEU A 104 3.38 -10.52 -5.12
CA LEU A 104 4.27 -11.65 -4.88
C LEU A 104 3.50 -12.83 -4.31
N ALA A 105 3.77 -14.03 -4.83
CA ALA A 105 3.27 -15.29 -4.28
C ALA A 105 4.27 -15.85 -3.26
N HIS A 106 3.77 -16.30 -2.13
CA HIS A 106 4.49 -17.01 -1.07
C HIS A 106 3.86 -18.39 -0.83
N ASP A 107 4.41 -19.17 0.07
CA ASP A 107 3.80 -20.43 0.46
C ASP A 107 2.48 -20.17 1.23
N GLY A 108 1.36 -20.42 0.55
CA GLY A 108 0.00 -20.31 1.10
C GLY A 108 -0.61 -18.91 1.19
N PHE A 109 0.04 -17.85 0.70
CA PHE A 109 -0.52 -16.49 0.66
C PHE A 109 0.17 -15.61 -0.38
N HIS A 110 -0.33 -14.39 -0.57
CA HIS A 110 0.25 -13.38 -1.45
C HIS A 110 0.51 -12.08 -0.69
N THR A 111 1.41 -11.25 -1.25
CA THR A 111 1.59 -9.86 -0.82
C THR A 111 1.44 -8.92 -1.98
N LEU A 112 0.66 -7.85 -1.79
CA LEU A 112 0.57 -6.73 -2.71
C LEU A 112 1.46 -5.59 -2.21
N TRP A 113 2.26 -5.04 -3.12
CA TRP A 113 3.16 -3.93 -2.93
C TRP A 113 2.72 -2.82 -3.87
N GLY A 114 2.10 -1.77 -3.33
CA GLY A 114 1.59 -0.63 -4.09
C GLY A 114 2.43 0.63 -3.94
N HIS A 115 2.15 1.61 -4.76
CA HIS A 115 2.79 2.93 -4.83
C HIS A 115 4.27 2.87 -5.20
N LEU A 116 4.62 1.91 -6.07
CA LEU A 116 5.98 1.68 -6.54
C LEU A 116 6.36 2.63 -7.67
N ALA A 117 7.65 2.92 -7.77
CA ALA A 117 8.21 3.57 -8.96
C ALA A 117 8.02 2.67 -10.19
N HIS A 118 7.62 3.24 -11.33
CA HIS A 118 7.36 2.49 -12.56
C HIS A 118 8.58 1.65 -12.99
N ARG A 119 9.80 2.15 -12.77
CA ARG A 119 11.03 1.41 -13.02
C ARG A 119 11.13 0.08 -12.27
N SER A 120 10.38 -0.12 -11.19
CA SER A 120 10.34 -1.38 -10.45
C SER A 120 9.72 -2.51 -11.27
N LEU A 121 8.96 -2.18 -12.32
CA LEU A 121 8.32 -3.12 -13.21
C LEU A 121 9.16 -3.41 -14.46
N ASP A 122 10.25 -2.66 -14.69
CA ASP A 122 11.09 -2.79 -15.89
C ASP A 122 11.79 -4.16 -15.89
N GLY A 123 11.55 -4.95 -16.92
CA GLY A 123 12.16 -6.26 -17.09
C GLY A 123 11.67 -7.35 -16.12
N LEU A 124 10.70 -7.02 -15.25
CA LEU A 124 10.07 -7.99 -14.36
C LEU A 124 9.30 -9.06 -15.17
N ARG A 125 9.24 -10.28 -14.66
CA ARG A 125 8.51 -11.37 -15.30
C ARG A 125 7.71 -12.14 -14.27
N GLU A 126 6.50 -12.54 -14.65
CA GLU A 126 5.73 -13.49 -13.87
C GLU A 126 6.48 -14.82 -13.75
N GLY A 127 6.42 -15.45 -12.58
CA GLY A 127 7.21 -16.63 -12.25
C GLY A 127 8.69 -16.34 -11.89
N GLN A 128 9.13 -15.09 -11.89
CA GLN A 128 10.47 -14.72 -11.47
C GLN A 128 10.61 -14.92 -9.96
N ALA A 129 11.62 -15.72 -9.54
CA ALA A 129 11.95 -15.88 -8.14
C ALA A 129 12.60 -14.60 -7.57
N ILE A 130 12.21 -14.24 -6.35
CA ILE A 130 12.74 -13.15 -5.55
C ILE A 130 13.18 -13.73 -4.21
N ALA A 131 14.47 -13.63 -3.88
CA ALA A 131 15.00 -14.17 -2.63
C ALA A 131 14.70 -13.25 -1.43
N ALA A 132 14.55 -13.82 -0.24
CA ALA A 132 14.48 -13.05 1.00
C ALA A 132 15.68 -12.10 1.15
N GLY A 133 15.41 -10.82 1.46
CA GLY A 133 16.41 -9.76 1.54
C GLY A 133 16.80 -9.12 0.20
N GLU A 134 16.38 -9.68 -0.94
CA GLU A 134 16.60 -9.10 -2.25
C GLU A 134 15.86 -7.77 -2.42
N THR A 135 16.52 -6.76 -2.98
CA THR A 135 15.85 -5.52 -3.40
C THR A 135 15.18 -5.76 -4.75
N PHE A 136 13.84 -5.72 -4.76
CA PHE A 136 13.04 -6.02 -5.95
C PHE A 136 12.24 -4.82 -6.47
N ALA A 137 12.09 -3.75 -5.67
CA ALA A 137 11.31 -2.58 -6.05
C ALA A 137 11.81 -1.32 -5.34
N TRP A 138 11.27 -0.17 -5.74
CA TRP A 138 11.51 1.15 -5.14
C TRP A 138 10.20 1.90 -4.98
N LEU A 139 10.08 2.73 -3.95
CA LEU A 139 8.91 3.60 -3.76
C LEU A 139 8.82 4.66 -4.87
N GLY A 140 7.62 4.84 -5.39
CA GLY A 140 7.29 5.88 -6.35
C GLY A 140 7.10 7.25 -5.72
N GLY A 141 7.36 8.29 -6.53
CA GLY A 141 6.94 9.65 -6.21
C GLY A 141 5.50 9.92 -6.69
N PRO A 142 4.91 11.09 -6.33
CA PRO A 142 3.51 11.39 -6.65
C PRO A 142 3.14 11.35 -8.14
N ALA A 143 4.10 11.52 -9.04
CA ALA A 143 3.86 11.48 -10.48
C ALA A 143 3.62 10.05 -11.03
N GLU A 144 3.91 9.01 -10.25
CA GLU A 144 3.86 7.61 -10.70
C GLU A 144 3.20 6.66 -9.68
N ASN A 145 2.76 7.17 -8.53
CA ASN A 145 2.22 6.37 -7.43
C ASN A 145 0.72 6.61 -7.16
N GLY A 146 -0.01 7.14 -8.13
CA GLY A 146 -1.42 7.47 -7.98
C GLY A 146 -1.69 8.86 -7.38
N GLY A 147 -0.67 9.75 -7.30
CA GLY A 147 -0.82 11.11 -6.80
C GLY A 147 -0.75 11.24 -5.28
N TRP A 148 -0.19 10.26 -4.58
CA TRP A 148 -0.06 10.25 -3.13
C TRP A 148 1.28 10.80 -2.63
N PRO A 149 1.35 11.33 -1.39
CA PRO A 149 2.63 11.46 -0.70
C PRO A 149 3.35 10.09 -0.68
N PRO A 150 4.68 10.06 -0.87
CA PRO A 150 5.40 8.79 -1.02
C PRO A 150 5.19 7.84 0.17
N HIS A 151 4.72 6.64 -0.09
CA HIS A 151 4.54 5.56 0.88
C HIS A 151 4.47 4.21 0.20
N LEU A 152 4.70 3.14 0.95
CA LEU A 152 4.37 1.78 0.58
C LEU A 152 2.97 1.46 1.09
N HIS A 153 2.10 0.91 0.25
CA HIS A 153 0.97 0.10 0.70
C HIS A 153 1.39 -1.37 0.64
N LEU A 154 1.46 -2.02 1.80
CA LEU A 154 1.74 -3.45 1.91
C LEU A 154 0.48 -4.18 2.40
N GLN A 155 0.04 -5.18 1.65
CA GLN A 155 -1.13 -5.97 2.01
C GLN A 155 -0.82 -7.47 1.90
N ARG A 156 -1.19 -8.25 2.91
CA ARG A 156 -1.23 -9.71 2.83
C ARG A 156 -2.60 -10.14 2.34
N ILE A 157 -2.64 -11.14 1.47
CA ILE A 157 -3.87 -11.63 0.83
C ILE A 157 -3.81 -13.16 0.80
N ASP A 158 -4.75 -13.82 1.45
CA ASP A 158 -4.76 -15.28 1.48
C ASP A 158 -5.36 -15.88 0.18
N ASP A 159 -6.31 -15.19 -0.46
CA ASP A 159 -6.87 -15.58 -1.77
C ASP A 159 -7.08 -14.35 -2.66
N LEU A 160 -6.47 -14.34 -3.82
CA LEU A 160 -6.57 -13.24 -4.80
C LEU A 160 -7.93 -13.17 -5.52
N LEU A 161 -8.81 -14.14 -5.33
CA LEU A 161 -10.13 -14.20 -6.00
C LEU A 161 -10.03 -14.06 -7.54
N GLY A 162 -8.91 -14.50 -8.11
CA GLY A 162 -8.61 -14.39 -9.54
C GLY A 162 -8.05 -13.03 -10.00
N ASN A 163 -7.85 -12.08 -9.10
CA ASN A 163 -7.25 -10.79 -9.44
C ASN A 163 -5.76 -10.94 -9.79
N ARG A 164 -5.27 -10.05 -10.65
CA ARG A 164 -3.89 -10.00 -11.13
C ARG A 164 -3.45 -8.54 -11.31
N GLY A 165 -2.28 -8.18 -10.81
CA GLY A 165 -1.70 -6.84 -10.92
C GLY A 165 -2.42 -5.75 -10.11
N ASP A 166 -3.57 -6.10 -9.53
CA ASP A 166 -4.41 -5.23 -8.71
C ASP A 166 -5.20 -6.07 -7.70
N PHE A 167 -5.61 -5.44 -6.60
CA PHE A 167 -6.51 -6.01 -5.60
C PHE A 167 -7.10 -4.89 -4.71
N PRO A 168 -8.36 -5.00 -4.22
CA PRO A 168 -8.93 -3.97 -3.34
C PRO A 168 -8.07 -3.68 -2.11
N GLY A 169 -7.64 -2.43 -1.95
CA GLY A 169 -6.88 -1.95 -0.78
C GLY A 169 -7.77 -1.41 0.33
N VAL A 170 -9.04 -1.21 0.02
CA VAL A 170 -10.07 -0.71 0.94
C VAL A 170 -11.37 -1.45 0.75
N ALA A 171 -12.12 -1.62 1.85
CA ALA A 171 -13.40 -2.31 1.87
C ALA A 171 -14.54 -1.44 2.44
N PRO A 172 -15.81 -1.74 2.11
CA PRO A 172 -16.94 -1.14 2.79
C PRO A 172 -16.99 -1.60 4.26
N ARG A 173 -17.50 -0.73 5.13
CA ARG A 173 -17.56 -0.99 6.58
C ARG A 173 -18.44 -2.20 6.90
N SER A 174 -19.53 -2.40 6.15
CA SER A 174 -20.44 -3.53 6.31
C SER A 174 -19.79 -4.90 6.06
N GLU A 175 -18.69 -4.94 5.25
CA GLU A 175 -17.97 -6.17 4.94
C GLU A 175 -16.60 -6.29 5.65
N ARG A 176 -16.34 -5.43 6.63
CA ARG A 176 -15.04 -5.32 7.32
C ARG A 176 -14.46 -6.67 7.75
N ASP A 177 -15.22 -7.45 8.48
CA ASP A 177 -14.71 -8.71 9.07
C ASP A 177 -14.39 -9.76 8.00
N ARG A 178 -15.17 -9.81 6.92
CA ARG A 178 -14.92 -10.67 5.76
C ARG A 178 -13.59 -10.30 5.08
N TRP A 179 -13.38 -9.00 4.83
CA TRP A 179 -12.17 -8.53 4.14
C TRP A 179 -10.93 -8.65 5.01
N LEU A 180 -11.01 -8.38 6.32
CA LEU A 180 -9.87 -8.55 7.22
C LEU A 180 -9.53 -10.03 7.47
N ALA A 181 -10.49 -10.95 7.34
CA ALA A 181 -10.20 -12.38 7.33
C ALA A 181 -9.46 -12.83 6.06
N LEU A 182 -9.80 -12.22 4.90
CA LEU A 182 -9.12 -12.49 3.61
C LEU A 182 -7.76 -11.80 3.51
N CYS A 183 -7.61 -10.64 4.16
CA CYS A 183 -6.40 -9.83 4.17
C CYS A 183 -5.89 -9.66 5.61
N PRO A 184 -5.21 -10.67 6.18
CA PRO A 184 -4.67 -10.59 7.53
C PRO A 184 -3.59 -9.52 7.68
N ASP A 185 -3.35 -9.08 8.92
CA ASP A 185 -2.39 -8.04 9.28
C ASP A 185 -0.98 -8.32 8.73
N PRO A 186 -0.46 -7.47 7.82
CA PRO A 186 0.85 -7.69 7.20
C PRO A 186 2.02 -7.15 8.03
N ARG A 187 1.80 -6.57 9.22
CA ARG A 187 2.88 -5.91 10.00
C ARG A 187 4.02 -6.84 10.37
N GLY A 188 3.77 -8.14 10.50
CA GLY A 188 4.82 -9.15 10.72
C GLY A 188 5.80 -9.31 9.55
N LEU A 189 5.50 -8.76 8.39
CA LEU A 189 6.34 -8.77 7.18
C LEU A 189 7.19 -7.48 7.04
N LEU A 190 7.01 -6.50 7.92
CA LEU A 190 7.83 -5.28 7.96
C LEU A 190 9.14 -5.57 8.72
N VAL A 191 10.20 -5.91 8.00
CA VAL A 191 11.53 -6.24 8.53
C VAL A 191 12.60 -5.25 8.06
#